data_96d5fdc19fb6cebe4384a52f41ad746e
#
_entry.id   96d5fdc19fb6cebe4384a52f41ad746e
#
_cell.length_a   1.000
_cell.length_b   1.000
_cell.length_c   1.000
_cell.angle_alpha   90.00
_cell.angle_beta   90.00
_cell.angle_gamma   90.00
#
_symmetry.space_group_name_H-M   'P 1'
#
loop_
_entity.id
_entity.type
_entity.pdbx_description
1 polymer ?
#
loop_
_entity_poly.entity_id
_entity_poly.type
_entity_poly.pdbx_seq_one_letter_code
_entity_poly.pdbx_strand_id
1 'polypeptide(L)'
;MQASDTPTLTIHQAPHGRGLAWLAAGWSMFQRRWQPLAVLSAGLLILLWLFIPRASILVPVLATVYLGIVAAWCRMARGGEVFLAGSGAWKNPALWALAIVVGLASLAQLMLVGAIGAGAAMQGMYSAAHIGKGLFYAFAAAQLLVWLALSTLWLAPALVVERKIGVVRALGLSVAASLRNPLPFLTVAVLGALMLLLSMLLLGLGLIVAMPVLACAAASAADELLA
;
A
#
# COMPACT_ATOMS: atom_id res chain seq x y z
N MET A 1 -7.33 -12.19 35.86
CA MET A 1 -7.15 -12.30 34.40
C MET A 1 -8.41 -11.73 33.74
N GLN A 2 -8.42 -10.43 33.44
CA GLN A 2 -9.53 -9.83 32.69
C GLN A 2 -9.35 -10.24 31.23
N ALA A 3 -10.31 -10.99 30.71
CA ALA A 3 -10.43 -11.20 29.28
C ALA A 3 -10.52 -9.83 28.63
N SER A 4 -9.52 -9.45 27.84
CA SER A 4 -9.52 -8.22 27.08
C SER A 4 -10.68 -8.32 26.08
N ASP A 5 -11.75 -7.58 26.33
CA ASP A 5 -12.80 -7.33 25.34
C ASP A 5 -12.17 -6.67 24.13
N THR A 6 -11.61 -7.49 23.24
CA THR A 6 -11.18 -7.03 21.95
C THR A 6 -12.44 -6.68 21.15
N PRO A 7 -12.67 -5.41 20.77
CA PRO A 7 -13.84 -5.03 20.02
C PRO A 7 -13.95 -5.90 18.77
N THR A 8 -15.11 -6.53 18.59
CA THR A 8 -15.42 -7.31 17.39
C THR A 8 -15.62 -6.33 16.25
N LEU A 9 -14.55 -6.06 15.49
CA LEU A 9 -14.64 -5.24 14.28
C LEU A 9 -15.46 -6.00 13.23
N THR A 10 -16.58 -5.43 12.84
CA THR A 10 -17.44 -5.98 11.78
C THR A 10 -17.04 -5.38 10.44
N ILE A 11 -16.99 -6.22 9.40
CA ILE A 11 -16.68 -5.77 8.03
C ILE A 11 -17.99 -5.46 7.33
N HIS A 12 -18.19 -4.19 6.97
CA HIS A 12 -19.36 -3.74 6.21
C HIS A 12 -19.13 -3.89 4.70
N GLN A 13 -20.23 -4.12 3.97
CA GLN A 13 -20.22 -4.09 2.51
C GLN A 13 -20.47 -2.66 2.04
N ALA A 14 -19.59 -2.17 1.18
CA ALA A 14 -19.71 -0.85 0.58
C ALA A 14 -20.39 -0.93 -0.81
N PRO A 15 -21.19 0.07 -1.21
CA PRO A 15 -21.72 0.17 -2.56
C PRO A 15 -20.62 0.21 -3.62
N HIS A 16 -20.91 -0.27 -4.84
CA HIS A 16 -19.91 -0.47 -5.90
C HIS A 16 -19.09 0.78 -6.28
N GLY A 17 -19.66 1.98 -6.18
CA GLY A 17 -18.98 3.25 -6.50
C GLY A 17 -18.07 3.82 -5.40
N ARG A 18 -17.99 3.17 -4.23
CA ARG A 18 -17.26 3.74 -3.07
C ARG A 18 -15.75 3.85 -3.27
N GLY A 19 -15.16 3.03 -4.13
CA GLY A 19 -13.72 3.15 -4.44
C GLY A 19 -13.32 4.54 -4.97
N LEU A 20 -14.13 5.13 -5.84
CA LEU A 20 -13.93 6.51 -6.30
C LEU A 20 -14.12 7.53 -5.18
N ALA A 21 -15.11 7.32 -4.30
CA ALA A 21 -15.37 8.22 -3.18
C ALA A 21 -14.20 8.21 -2.19
N TRP A 22 -13.57 7.06 -1.93
CA TRP A 22 -12.37 6.98 -1.08
C TRP A 22 -11.18 7.72 -1.69
N LEU A 23 -10.95 7.60 -3.01
CA LEU A 23 -9.91 8.36 -3.70
C LEU A 23 -10.20 9.87 -3.69
N ALA A 24 -11.46 10.26 -3.90
CA ALA A 24 -11.89 11.67 -3.81
C ALA A 24 -11.71 12.21 -2.38
N ALA A 25 -12.03 11.43 -1.36
CA ALA A 25 -11.78 11.79 0.04
C ALA A 25 -10.27 11.95 0.31
N GLY A 26 -9.44 11.02 -0.19
CA GLY A 26 -7.98 11.12 -0.10
C GLY A 26 -7.44 12.37 -0.77
N TRP A 27 -7.93 12.69 -1.96
CA TRP A 27 -7.58 13.91 -2.69
C TRP A 27 -7.98 15.17 -1.92
N SER A 28 -9.22 15.25 -1.40
CA SER A 28 -9.69 16.40 -0.64
C SER A 28 -8.88 16.63 0.65
N MET A 29 -8.47 15.55 1.33
CA MET A 29 -7.60 15.64 2.50
C MET A 29 -6.20 16.13 2.12
N PHE A 30 -5.63 15.63 1.02
CA PHE A 30 -4.37 16.11 0.49
C PHE A 30 -4.44 17.61 0.18
N GLN A 31 -5.46 18.08 -0.53
CA GLN A 31 -5.59 19.51 -0.86
C GLN A 31 -5.65 20.42 0.37
N ARG A 32 -6.33 19.97 1.44
CA ARG A 32 -6.44 20.76 2.69
C ARG A 32 -5.13 20.88 3.45
N ARG A 33 -4.21 19.93 3.29
CA ARG A 33 -2.96 19.83 4.05
C ARG A 33 -1.77 19.43 3.15
N TRP A 34 -1.74 19.97 1.92
CA TRP A 34 -0.78 19.55 0.90
C TRP A 34 0.68 19.82 1.31
N GLN A 35 0.96 20.94 1.97
CA GLN A 35 2.34 21.32 2.32
C GLN A 35 3.06 20.27 3.18
N PRO A 36 2.58 19.92 4.38
CA PRO A 36 3.26 18.94 5.20
C PRO A 36 3.27 17.52 4.58
N LEU A 37 2.20 17.14 3.88
CA LEU A 37 2.15 15.86 3.17
C LEU A 37 3.15 15.80 2.03
N ALA A 38 3.28 16.88 1.25
CA ALA A 38 4.27 16.99 0.18
C ALA A 38 5.70 16.96 0.71
N VAL A 39 6.01 17.66 1.80
CA VAL A 39 7.34 17.64 2.43
C VAL A 39 7.70 16.24 2.92
N LEU A 40 6.77 15.52 3.57
CA LEU A 40 6.99 14.15 4.01
C LEU A 40 7.23 13.21 2.82
N SER A 41 6.42 13.35 1.77
CA SER A 41 6.55 12.54 0.55
C SER A 41 7.84 12.82 -0.21
N ALA A 42 8.25 14.09 -0.28
CA ALA A 42 9.53 14.47 -0.88
C ALA A 42 10.70 13.90 -0.07
N GLY A 43 10.63 13.94 1.26
CA GLY A 43 11.62 13.30 2.14
C GLY A 43 11.71 11.79 1.90
N LEU A 44 10.57 11.09 1.81
CA LEU A 44 10.55 9.68 1.46
C LEU A 44 11.18 9.44 0.07
N LEU A 45 10.82 10.24 -0.93
CA LEU A 45 11.34 10.10 -2.28
C LEU A 45 12.86 10.25 -2.32
N ILE A 46 13.41 11.22 -1.59
CA ILE A 46 14.86 11.40 -1.46
C ILE A 46 15.50 10.19 -0.78
N LEU A 47 14.91 9.68 0.30
CA LEU A 47 15.40 8.47 0.96
C LEU A 47 15.37 7.26 0.03
N LEU A 48 14.27 7.06 -0.70
CA LEU A 48 14.16 5.99 -1.68
C LEU A 48 15.23 6.12 -2.77
N TRP A 49 15.44 7.30 -3.29
CA TRP A 49 16.48 7.57 -4.32
C TRP A 49 17.90 7.25 -3.82
N LEU A 50 18.20 7.54 -2.57
CA LEU A 50 19.49 7.24 -1.96
C LEU A 50 19.69 5.73 -1.72
N PHE A 51 18.63 5.00 -1.39
CA PHE A 51 18.71 3.59 -0.97
C PHE A 51 18.37 2.59 -2.08
N ILE A 52 17.59 2.95 -3.12
CA ILE A 52 17.25 2.06 -4.24
C ILE A 52 18.46 1.29 -4.80
N PRO A 53 19.60 1.93 -5.11
CA PRO A 53 20.74 1.23 -5.68
C PRO A 53 21.41 0.23 -4.74
N ARG A 54 21.20 0.37 -3.42
CA ARG A 54 21.93 -0.36 -2.38
C ARG A 54 21.08 -1.40 -1.66
N ALA A 55 19.78 -1.17 -1.55
CA ALA A 55 18.91 -2.03 -0.75
C ALA A 55 17.45 -1.96 -1.19
N SER A 56 17.10 -2.64 -2.30
CA SER A 56 15.72 -2.67 -2.85
C SER A 56 14.67 -3.12 -1.83
N ILE A 57 15.04 -3.93 -0.82
CA ILE A 57 14.14 -4.35 0.25
C ILE A 57 13.68 -3.19 1.14
N LEU A 58 14.46 -2.12 1.26
CA LEU A 58 14.08 -0.97 2.07
C LEU A 58 12.93 -0.16 1.46
N VAL A 59 12.75 -0.22 0.15
CA VAL A 59 11.68 0.50 -0.56
C VAL A 59 10.28 0.15 -0.03
N PRO A 60 9.84 -1.13 -0.02
CA PRO A 60 8.52 -1.49 0.49
C PRO A 60 8.41 -1.31 2.01
N VAL A 61 9.50 -1.48 2.77
CA VAL A 61 9.53 -1.23 4.21
C VAL A 61 9.24 0.25 4.49
N LEU A 62 9.99 1.16 3.87
CA LEU A 62 9.81 2.60 4.05
C LEU A 62 8.44 3.08 3.53
N ALA A 63 7.98 2.53 2.41
CA ALA A 63 6.65 2.85 1.89
C ALA A 63 5.54 2.43 2.87
N THR A 64 5.64 1.25 3.49
CA THR A 64 4.67 0.77 4.48
C THR A 64 4.63 1.65 5.72
N VAL A 65 5.80 2.02 6.25
CA VAL A 65 5.91 2.94 7.40
C VAL A 65 5.33 4.31 7.04
N TYR A 66 5.66 4.83 5.86
CA TYR A 66 5.10 6.07 5.36
C TYR A 66 3.56 6.03 5.29
N LEU A 67 2.98 4.98 4.71
CA LEU A 67 1.53 4.83 4.63
C LEU A 67 0.87 4.85 6.02
N GLY A 68 1.47 4.19 7.01
CA GLY A 68 1.00 4.21 8.40
C GLY A 68 1.08 5.59 9.04
N ILE A 69 2.17 6.32 8.82
CA ILE A 69 2.34 7.71 9.34
C ILE A 69 1.30 8.63 8.72
N VAL A 70 1.12 8.57 7.39
CA VAL A 70 0.15 9.43 6.68
C VAL A 70 -1.28 9.08 7.09
N ALA A 71 -1.62 7.81 7.27
CA ALA A 71 -2.93 7.39 7.76
C ALA A 71 -3.23 8.00 9.14
N ALA A 72 -2.28 7.92 10.08
CA ALA A 72 -2.40 8.57 11.39
C ALA A 72 -2.63 10.08 11.27
N TRP A 73 -1.95 10.74 10.35
CA TRP A 73 -2.11 12.18 10.12
C TRP A 73 -3.46 12.53 9.50
N CYS A 74 -3.96 11.70 8.57
CA CYS A 74 -5.29 11.91 7.99
C CYS A 74 -6.39 11.81 9.05
N ARG A 75 -6.24 10.88 10.00
CA ARG A 75 -7.17 10.75 11.13
C ARG A 75 -7.17 11.98 12.03
N MET A 76 -5.98 12.47 12.42
CA MET A 76 -5.85 13.66 13.26
C MET A 76 -6.35 14.92 12.57
N ALA A 77 -6.13 15.07 11.27
CA ALA A 77 -6.64 16.18 10.49
C ALA A 77 -8.18 16.22 10.46
N ARG A 78 -8.85 15.06 10.57
CA ARG A 78 -10.30 14.96 10.72
C ARG A 78 -10.77 15.38 12.10
N GLY A 79 -10.00 15.08 13.16
CA GLY A 79 -10.29 15.47 14.54
C GLY A 79 -9.94 16.91 14.89
N GLY A 80 -9.38 17.70 13.96
CA GLY A 80 -8.96 19.08 14.21
C GLY A 80 -7.65 19.23 14.99
N GLU A 81 -6.96 18.12 15.30
CA GLU A 81 -5.71 18.14 16.06
C GLU A 81 -4.51 18.64 15.24
N VAL A 82 -3.52 19.20 15.95
CA VAL A 82 -2.33 19.76 15.33
C VAL A 82 -1.43 18.66 14.77
N PHE A 83 -0.98 18.82 13.55
CA PHE A 83 -0.18 17.91 12.74
C PHE A 83 1.09 17.35 13.44
N LEU A 84 1.70 18.11 14.33
CA LEU A 84 2.94 17.72 15.05
C LEU A 84 2.69 16.69 16.18
N ALA A 85 1.49 16.63 16.75
CA ALA A 85 1.18 15.71 17.85
C ALA A 85 1.12 14.23 17.41
N GLY A 86 0.95 13.98 16.11
CA GLY A 86 0.82 12.63 15.54
C GLY A 86 2.11 11.90 15.22
N SER A 87 3.25 12.48 15.55
CA SER A 87 4.56 11.87 15.29
C SER A 87 4.81 10.54 16.04
N GLY A 88 3.88 10.09 16.88
CA GLY A 88 3.98 8.83 17.61
C GLY A 88 3.80 7.56 16.76
N ALA A 89 3.23 7.66 15.55
CA ALA A 89 2.97 6.49 14.70
C ALA A 89 4.26 5.73 14.33
N TRP A 90 5.35 6.43 14.08
CA TRP A 90 6.64 5.82 13.76
C TRP A 90 7.26 5.07 14.94
N LYS A 91 6.84 5.35 16.20
CA LYS A 91 7.27 4.63 17.40
C LYS A 91 6.49 3.32 17.62
N ASN A 92 5.44 3.05 16.83
CA ASN A 92 4.62 1.87 16.96
C ASN A 92 5.40 0.62 16.46
N PRO A 93 5.79 -0.32 17.34
CA PRO A 93 6.55 -1.51 16.93
C PRO A 93 5.76 -2.41 15.98
N ALA A 94 4.43 -2.42 16.08
CA ALA A 94 3.59 -3.21 15.17
C ALA A 94 3.62 -2.66 13.73
N LEU A 95 3.78 -1.34 13.53
CA LEU A 95 3.96 -0.77 12.21
C LEU A 95 5.27 -1.23 11.56
N TRP A 96 6.37 -1.26 12.34
CA TRP A 96 7.65 -1.76 11.86
C TRP A 96 7.62 -3.27 11.59
N ALA A 97 6.96 -4.05 12.44
CA ALA A 97 6.77 -5.48 12.21
C ALA A 97 5.96 -5.72 10.92
N LEU A 98 4.88 -4.96 10.68
CA LEU A 98 4.12 -4.99 9.43
C LEU A 98 5.01 -4.63 8.23
N ALA A 99 5.80 -3.57 8.35
CA ALA A 99 6.69 -3.11 7.29
C ALA A 99 7.74 -4.18 6.91
N ILE A 100 8.29 -4.88 7.91
CA ILE A 100 9.21 -6.01 7.68
C ILE A 100 8.49 -7.15 6.95
N VAL A 101 7.28 -7.53 7.36
CA VAL A 101 6.50 -8.59 6.69
C VAL A 101 6.21 -8.23 5.24
N VAL A 102 5.77 -6.99 4.96
CA VAL A 102 5.54 -6.52 3.58
C VAL A 102 6.85 -6.45 2.80
N GLY A 103 7.95 -6.03 3.43
CA GLY A 103 9.28 -6.02 2.83
C GLY A 103 9.76 -7.41 2.43
N LEU A 104 9.60 -8.40 3.30
CA LEU A 104 9.96 -9.80 3.02
C LEU A 104 9.08 -10.40 1.91
N ALA A 105 7.77 -10.12 1.91
CA ALA A 105 6.86 -10.54 0.84
C ALA A 105 7.27 -9.93 -0.52
N SER A 106 7.65 -8.66 -0.52
CA SER A 106 8.12 -7.96 -1.73
C SER A 106 9.48 -8.49 -2.20
N LEU A 107 10.37 -8.88 -1.27
CA LEU A 107 11.64 -9.52 -1.60
C LEU A 107 11.41 -10.90 -2.22
N ALA A 108 10.54 -11.71 -1.63
CA ALA A 108 10.17 -13.02 -2.17
C ALA A 108 9.59 -12.89 -3.59
N GLN A 109 8.74 -11.88 -3.82
CA GLN A 109 8.24 -11.54 -5.15
C GLN A 109 9.38 -11.19 -6.11
N LEU A 110 10.31 -10.33 -5.71
CA LEU A 110 11.45 -9.91 -6.54
C LEU A 110 12.34 -11.12 -6.90
N MET A 111 12.60 -12.03 -5.94
CA MET A 111 13.35 -13.25 -6.17
C MET A 111 12.64 -14.19 -7.15
N LEU A 112 11.32 -14.36 -7.01
CA LEU A 112 10.50 -15.15 -7.93
C LEU A 112 10.53 -14.57 -9.35
N VAL A 113 10.36 -13.25 -9.48
CA VAL A 113 10.46 -12.52 -10.74
C VAL A 113 11.84 -12.72 -11.39
N GLY A 114 12.91 -12.57 -10.61
CA GLY A 114 14.27 -12.76 -11.06
C GLY A 114 14.53 -14.18 -11.53
N ALA A 115 14.09 -15.20 -10.79
CA ALA A 115 14.24 -16.60 -11.14
C ALA A 115 13.50 -16.96 -12.43
N ILE A 116 12.25 -16.51 -12.59
CA ILE A 116 11.46 -16.75 -13.81
C ILE A 116 12.08 -16.01 -14.99
N GLY A 117 12.50 -14.75 -14.80
CA GLY A 117 13.15 -13.95 -15.85
C GLY A 117 14.46 -14.57 -16.33
N ALA A 118 15.31 -15.05 -15.41
CA ALA A 118 16.54 -15.76 -15.74
C ALA A 118 16.26 -17.07 -16.50
N GLY A 119 15.25 -17.86 -16.05
CA GLY A 119 14.83 -19.08 -16.76
C GLY A 119 14.32 -18.79 -18.17
N ALA A 120 13.53 -17.71 -18.34
CA ALA A 120 13.05 -17.28 -19.66
C ALA A 120 14.20 -16.85 -20.59
N ALA A 121 15.17 -16.10 -20.06
CA ALA A 121 16.35 -15.69 -20.82
C ALA A 121 17.18 -16.89 -21.28
N MET A 122 17.41 -17.89 -20.41
CA MET A 122 18.10 -19.12 -20.75
C MET A 122 17.38 -19.92 -21.84
N GLN A 123 16.03 -20.05 -21.74
CA GLN A 123 15.24 -20.73 -22.76
C GLN A 123 15.23 -19.99 -24.10
N GLY A 124 15.20 -18.66 -24.09
CA GLY A 124 15.31 -17.83 -25.28
C GLY A 124 16.61 -18.01 -26.05
N MET A 125 17.68 -18.41 -25.38
CA MET A 125 18.95 -18.77 -26.03
C MET A 125 18.91 -20.15 -26.75
N TYR A 126 17.96 -21.02 -26.37
CA TYR A 126 17.89 -22.40 -26.86
C TYR A 126 16.68 -22.75 -27.73
N SER A 127 15.67 -21.88 -27.82
CA SER A 127 14.43 -22.19 -28.54
C SER A 127 13.87 -21.01 -29.34
N ALA A 128 13.37 -21.36 -30.54
CA ALA A 128 12.73 -20.42 -31.46
C ALA A 128 11.52 -19.69 -30.85
N ALA A 129 11.30 -18.49 -31.36
CA ALA A 129 10.38 -17.41 -30.99
C ALA A 129 8.98 -17.73 -30.43
N HIS A 130 8.50 -18.97 -30.48
CA HIS A 130 7.13 -19.36 -30.07
C HIS A 130 6.99 -19.63 -28.55
N ILE A 131 8.01 -20.19 -27.91
CA ILE A 131 7.98 -20.48 -26.46
C ILE A 131 8.11 -19.17 -25.65
N GLY A 132 8.84 -18.19 -26.19
CA GLY A 132 9.03 -16.90 -25.50
C GLY A 132 7.75 -16.12 -25.24
N LYS A 133 6.75 -16.16 -26.14
CA LYS A 133 5.49 -15.43 -25.97
C LYS A 133 4.62 -16.03 -24.87
N GLY A 134 4.48 -17.36 -24.85
CA GLY A 134 3.70 -18.06 -23.81
C GLY A 134 4.26 -17.83 -22.40
N LEU A 135 5.58 -17.93 -22.27
CA LEU A 135 6.26 -17.68 -21.00
C LEU A 135 6.15 -16.21 -20.55
N PHE A 136 6.23 -15.28 -21.49
CA PHE A 136 6.02 -13.85 -21.21
C PHE A 136 4.61 -13.57 -20.69
N TYR A 137 3.56 -14.14 -21.32
CA TYR A 137 2.18 -13.96 -20.86
C TYR A 137 1.94 -14.64 -19.50
N ALA A 138 2.49 -15.83 -19.29
CA ALA A 138 2.40 -16.52 -18.00
C ALA A 138 3.08 -15.71 -16.88
N PHE A 139 4.24 -15.15 -17.17
CA PHE A 139 4.96 -14.28 -16.24
C PHE A 139 4.16 -13.00 -15.94
N ALA A 140 3.63 -12.32 -16.97
CA ALA A 140 2.83 -11.11 -16.79
C ALA A 140 1.55 -11.39 -15.98
N ALA A 141 0.89 -12.52 -16.23
CA ALA A 141 -0.28 -12.95 -15.47
C ALA A 141 0.07 -13.25 -14.01
N ALA A 142 1.15 -13.98 -13.75
CA ALA A 142 1.64 -14.25 -12.40
C ALA A 142 1.96 -12.95 -11.64
N GLN A 143 2.61 -12.01 -12.30
CA GLN A 143 2.96 -10.72 -11.73
C GLN A 143 1.72 -9.89 -11.39
N LEU A 144 0.72 -9.89 -12.27
CA LEU A 144 -0.56 -9.23 -12.01
C LEU A 144 -1.28 -9.84 -10.79
N LEU A 145 -1.30 -11.17 -10.68
CA LEU A 145 -1.92 -11.86 -9.53
C LEU A 145 -1.21 -11.54 -8.23
N VAL A 146 0.13 -11.54 -8.22
CA VAL A 146 0.91 -11.17 -7.02
C VAL A 146 0.67 -9.70 -6.66
N TRP A 147 0.63 -8.80 -7.64
CA TRP A 147 0.33 -7.40 -7.40
C TRP A 147 -1.07 -7.21 -6.81
N LEU A 148 -2.08 -7.88 -7.34
CA LEU A 148 -3.44 -7.87 -6.78
C LEU A 148 -3.48 -8.43 -5.36
N ALA A 149 -2.77 -9.52 -5.08
CA ALA A 149 -2.68 -10.09 -3.74
C ALA A 149 -2.03 -9.12 -2.75
N LEU A 150 -0.90 -8.50 -3.10
CA LEU A 150 -0.23 -7.52 -2.26
C LEU A 150 -1.07 -6.25 -2.07
N SER A 151 -1.82 -5.84 -3.09
CA SER A 151 -2.69 -4.67 -2.97
C SER A 151 -3.85 -4.89 -1.99
N THR A 152 -4.25 -6.15 -1.68
CA THR A 152 -5.23 -6.40 -0.60
C THR A 152 -4.74 -5.99 0.79
N LEU A 153 -3.43 -5.77 0.96
CA LEU A 153 -2.83 -5.38 2.23
C LEU A 153 -2.82 -3.85 2.47
N TRP A 154 -3.36 -3.07 1.55
CA TRP A 154 -3.28 -1.61 1.56
C TRP A 154 -3.94 -0.93 2.78
N LEU A 155 -4.93 -1.59 3.41
CA LEU A 155 -5.58 -1.10 4.63
C LEU A 155 -4.77 -1.41 5.89
N ALA A 156 -3.90 -2.42 5.87
CA ALA A 156 -3.21 -2.92 7.05
C ALA A 156 -2.38 -1.84 7.79
N PRO A 157 -1.63 -0.92 7.14
CA PRO A 157 -0.92 0.13 7.83
C PRO A 157 -1.84 1.08 8.60
N ALA A 158 -2.99 1.44 8.03
CA ALA A 158 -4.00 2.27 8.70
C ALA A 158 -4.58 1.55 9.92
N LEU A 159 -4.93 0.27 9.79
CA LEU A 159 -5.49 -0.55 10.86
C LEU A 159 -4.53 -0.71 12.05
N VAL A 160 -3.26 -0.97 11.79
CA VAL A 160 -2.24 -1.10 12.84
C VAL A 160 -2.07 0.20 13.61
N VAL A 161 -2.08 1.34 12.94
CA VAL A 161 -1.83 2.65 13.56
C VAL A 161 -3.10 3.22 14.17
N GLU A 162 -4.22 3.18 13.47
CA GLU A 162 -5.47 3.83 13.91
C GLU A 162 -6.26 2.99 14.91
N ARG A 163 -6.36 1.68 14.68
CA ARG A 163 -7.12 0.77 15.53
C ARG A 163 -6.25 0.05 16.57
N LYS A 164 -4.92 0.26 16.53
CA LYS A 164 -3.93 -0.35 17.45
C LYS A 164 -4.05 -1.87 17.54
N ILE A 165 -4.42 -2.52 16.45
CA ILE A 165 -4.56 -3.98 16.37
C ILE A 165 -3.25 -4.63 15.96
N GLY A 166 -3.05 -5.89 16.39
CA GLY A 166 -1.85 -6.65 16.04
C GLY A 166 -1.72 -6.92 14.53
N VAL A 167 -0.49 -7.08 14.05
CA VAL A 167 -0.14 -7.22 12.62
C VAL A 167 -0.94 -8.32 11.93
N VAL A 168 -0.99 -9.53 12.50
CA VAL A 168 -1.69 -10.68 11.90
C VAL A 168 -3.18 -10.39 11.71
N ARG A 169 -3.81 -9.78 12.72
CA ARG A 169 -5.22 -9.41 12.66
C ARG A 169 -5.46 -8.29 11.64
N ALA A 170 -4.56 -7.30 11.56
CA ALA A 170 -4.65 -6.21 10.57
C ALA A 170 -4.53 -6.75 9.15
N LEU A 171 -3.60 -7.66 8.88
CA LEU A 171 -3.46 -8.32 7.59
C LEU A 171 -4.72 -9.12 7.23
N GLY A 172 -5.21 -9.95 8.16
CA GLY A 172 -6.42 -10.74 7.95
C GLY A 172 -7.65 -9.87 7.66
N LEU A 173 -7.86 -8.78 8.42
CA LEU A 173 -8.96 -7.85 8.20
C LEU A 173 -8.82 -7.09 6.88
N SER A 174 -7.61 -6.68 6.50
CA SER A 174 -7.36 -6.00 5.23
C SER A 174 -7.72 -6.88 4.04
N VAL A 175 -7.28 -8.16 4.06
CA VAL A 175 -7.61 -9.14 3.03
C VAL A 175 -9.12 -9.41 3.02
N ALA A 176 -9.73 -9.67 4.18
CA ALA A 176 -11.15 -9.97 4.28
C ALA A 176 -12.03 -8.80 3.82
N ALA A 177 -11.67 -7.55 4.15
CA ALA A 177 -12.35 -6.34 3.70
C ALA A 177 -12.27 -6.18 2.17
N SER A 178 -11.09 -6.42 1.60
CA SER A 178 -10.87 -6.35 0.15
C SER A 178 -11.68 -7.42 -0.60
N LEU A 179 -11.69 -8.67 -0.09
CA LEU A 179 -12.45 -9.78 -0.70
C LEU A 179 -13.97 -9.61 -0.57
N ARG A 180 -14.45 -9.00 0.51
CA ARG A 180 -15.88 -8.71 0.69
C ARG A 180 -16.36 -7.52 -0.15
N ASN A 181 -15.42 -6.67 -0.60
CA ASN A 181 -15.69 -5.47 -1.38
C ASN A 181 -14.87 -5.44 -2.69
N PRO A 182 -14.98 -6.45 -3.57
CA PRO A 182 -14.07 -6.62 -4.70
C PRO A 182 -14.12 -5.47 -5.71
N LEU A 183 -15.31 -4.92 -6.00
CA LEU A 183 -15.45 -3.84 -6.98
C LEU A 183 -14.88 -2.50 -6.49
N PRO A 184 -15.22 -1.99 -5.28
CA PRO A 184 -14.56 -0.82 -4.70
C PRO A 184 -13.05 -0.98 -4.59
N PHE A 185 -12.58 -2.17 -4.13
CA PHE A 185 -11.17 -2.49 -4.04
C PHE A 185 -10.47 -2.45 -5.41
N LEU A 186 -11.03 -3.12 -6.43
CA LEU A 186 -10.47 -3.13 -7.78
C LEU A 186 -10.40 -1.72 -8.38
N THR A 187 -11.42 -0.89 -8.14
CA THR A 187 -11.43 0.52 -8.56
C THR A 187 -10.23 1.27 -7.97
N VAL A 188 -9.99 1.15 -6.66
CA VAL A 188 -8.84 1.80 -6.00
C VAL A 188 -7.53 1.21 -6.50
N ALA A 189 -7.45 -0.11 -6.67
CA ALA A 189 -6.24 -0.80 -7.15
C ALA A 189 -5.86 -0.32 -8.56
N VAL A 190 -6.81 -0.29 -9.50
CA VAL A 190 -6.56 0.12 -10.89
C VAL A 190 -6.21 1.60 -10.97
N LEU A 191 -7.01 2.48 -10.34
CA LEU A 191 -6.75 3.92 -10.39
C LEU A 191 -5.48 4.27 -9.61
N GLY A 192 -5.22 3.62 -8.49
CA GLY A 192 -3.97 3.76 -7.75
C GLY A 192 -2.76 3.35 -8.59
N ALA A 193 -2.84 2.22 -9.30
CA ALA A 193 -1.79 1.78 -10.21
C ALA A 193 -1.56 2.80 -11.35
N LEU A 194 -2.63 3.35 -11.94
CA LEU A 194 -2.52 4.39 -12.96
C LEU A 194 -1.87 5.67 -12.39
N MET A 195 -2.26 6.09 -11.19
CA MET A 195 -1.62 7.24 -10.53
C MET A 195 -0.13 7.00 -10.29
N LEU A 196 0.26 5.81 -9.83
CA LEU A 196 1.66 5.45 -9.62
C LEU A 196 2.42 5.37 -10.94
N LEU A 197 1.83 4.80 -11.99
CA LEU A 197 2.43 4.74 -13.34
C LEU A 197 2.68 6.15 -13.90
N LEU A 198 1.67 7.03 -13.86
CA LEU A 198 1.81 8.42 -14.27
C LEU A 198 2.88 9.15 -13.45
N SER A 199 2.97 8.83 -12.15
CA SER A 199 4.00 9.40 -11.29
C SER A 199 5.41 9.00 -11.73
N MET A 200 5.60 7.76 -12.20
CA MET A 200 6.88 7.28 -12.73
C MET A 200 7.25 7.98 -14.03
N LEU A 201 6.28 8.27 -14.92
CA LEU A 201 6.52 9.03 -16.16
C LEU A 201 7.01 10.45 -15.87
N LEU A 202 6.66 11.02 -14.72
CA LEU A 202 7.16 12.33 -14.24
C LEU A 202 8.45 12.18 -13.41
N LEU A 203 9.31 11.22 -13.73
CA LEU A 203 10.56 10.94 -12.98
C LEU A 203 10.34 10.66 -11.48
N GLY A 204 9.16 10.14 -11.12
CA GLY A 204 8.80 9.87 -9.74
C GLY A 204 8.26 11.08 -8.97
N LEU A 205 8.33 12.30 -9.49
CA LEU A 205 7.83 13.50 -8.80
C LEU A 205 6.34 13.41 -8.46
N GLY A 206 5.55 12.73 -9.29
CA GLY A 206 4.14 12.49 -9.03
C GLY A 206 3.87 11.69 -7.77
N LEU A 207 4.85 10.93 -7.24
CA LEU A 207 4.72 10.19 -5.98
C LEU A 207 4.51 11.12 -4.78
N ILE A 208 5.00 12.37 -4.85
CA ILE A 208 4.77 13.39 -3.81
C ILE A 208 3.28 13.62 -3.60
N VAL A 209 2.47 13.42 -4.64
CA VAL A 209 1.01 13.58 -4.61
C VAL A 209 0.31 12.23 -4.48
N ALA A 210 0.68 11.25 -5.29
CA ALA A 210 0.00 9.96 -5.37
C ALA A 210 0.05 9.18 -4.04
N MET A 211 1.21 9.13 -3.39
CA MET A 211 1.38 8.38 -2.15
C MET A 211 0.50 8.90 -1.00
N PRO A 212 0.47 10.21 -0.66
CA PRO A 212 -0.40 10.69 0.40
C PRO A 212 -1.89 10.57 0.05
N VAL A 213 -2.27 10.75 -1.22
CA VAL A 213 -3.66 10.56 -1.66
C VAL A 213 -4.11 9.12 -1.42
N LEU A 214 -3.31 8.14 -1.82
CA LEU A 214 -3.61 6.72 -1.61
C LEU A 214 -3.64 6.35 -0.12
N ALA A 215 -2.73 6.90 0.69
CA ALA A 215 -2.72 6.65 2.13
C ALA A 215 -3.97 7.24 2.83
N CYS A 216 -4.39 8.45 2.47
CA CYS A 216 -5.62 9.06 3.00
C CYS A 216 -6.88 8.33 2.49
N ALA A 217 -6.87 7.80 1.26
CA ALA A 217 -7.93 6.95 0.75
C ALA A 217 -8.05 5.64 1.56
N ALA A 218 -6.90 5.02 1.90
CA ALA A 218 -6.86 3.83 2.75
C ALA A 218 -7.44 4.09 4.15
N ALA A 219 -7.09 5.22 4.77
CA ALA A 219 -7.63 5.62 6.06
C ALA A 219 -9.16 5.83 5.99
N SER A 220 -9.66 6.46 4.92
CA SER A 220 -11.11 6.67 4.72
C SER A 220 -11.85 5.36 4.49
N ALA A 221 -11.27 4.43 3.73
CA ALA A 221 -11.84 3.10 3.50
C ALA A 221 -11.85 2.26 4.79
N ALA A 222 -10.77 2.32 5.59
CA ALA A 222 -10.69 1.59 6.86
C ALA A 222 -11.76 2.04 7.85
N ASP A 223 -12.06 3.34 7.91
CA ASP A 223 -13.12 3.87 8.79
C ASP A 223 -14.51 3.42 8.36
N GLU A 224 -14.77 3.36 7.06
CA GLU A 224 -16.09 3.00 6.53
C GLU A 224 -16.33 1.47 6.57
N LEU A 225 -15.31 0.68 6.27
CA LEU A 225 -15.44 -0.77 6.16
C LEU A 225 -15.37 -1.49 7.51
N LEU A 226 -14.76 -0.87 8.53
CA LEU A 226 -14.44 -1.50 9.80
C LEU A 226 -14.98 -0.66 10.97
N ALA A 227 -16.26 -0.74 11.19
CA ALA A 227 -16.94 -0.10 12.32
C ALA A 227 -17.13 -1.06 13.50
#